data_0ebea4156e22ea62ec1ab9474269cdc6
#
_entry.id   0ebea4156e22ea62ec1ab9474269cdc6
#
_cell.length_a   1.000
_cell.length_b   1.000
_cell.length_c   1.000
_cell.angle_alpha   90.00
_cell.angle_beta   90.00
_cell.angle_gamma   90.00
#
_symmetry.space_group_name_H-M   'P 1'
#
loop_
_entity.id
_entity.type
_entity.pdbx_description
1 polymer ?
#
loop_
_entity_poly.entity_id
_entity_poly.type
_entity_poly.pdbx_seq_one_letter_code
_entity_poly.pdbx_strand_id
1 'polypeptide(L)'
;MTEVIQTKYICKDFAKTSGVLLDQTATTALAFLPEIHPGGVRGNLIRFKKSKNETWEKMPELDFRKLQIHEGVKIELGTKQLSKLIEEVNKRDLIAKEGISYGQKEYAVADKNSVLLVDNKNIRAVLEQILSKGYSDEFWNLVRESNPDLADKLSAGYLHYKRKAVVDELRNRLKQNQTFHETKGIDSWQEWIFKNNWLFGPNYQPPIEKQKISLGGSTPDYLFPTLDGFVDILEIKLPSFEVIEEDKSHLGSWIWSKESNRALGQVVNYLDAIDSQRLHIEKIIKEKYGQEVSLLKPRAFILIGESSSWSQPKKEALRKLNHSLHGIEVITYSDLVKRGEAFTELKII
;
A
#
# COMPACT_ATOMS: atom_id res chain seq x y z
N MET A 1 -2.49 -23.19 7.75
CA MET A 1 -3.89 -23.19 7.25
C MET A 1 -4.79 -22.79 8.40
N THR A 2 -5.54 -21.73 8.24
CA THR A 2 -6.53 -21.30 9.22
C THR A 2 -7.70 -22.25 9.19
N GLU A 3 -7.97 -22.91 10.29
CA GLU A 3 -9.07 -23.88 10.38
C GLU A 3 -10.38 -23.13 10.66
N VAL A 4 -11.43 -23.44 9.90
CA VAL A 4 -12.75 -22.82 10.05
C VAL A 4 -13.69 -23.82 10.75
N ILE A 5 -14.26 -23.38 11.87
CA ILE A 5 -15.25 -24.17 12.63
C ILE A 5 -16.64 -23.60 12.36
N GLN A 6 -17.50 -24.42 11.79
CA GLN A 6 -18.92 -24.09 11.60
C GLN A 6 -19.71 -24.38 12.87
N THR A 7 -20.52 -23.42 13.29
CA THR A 7 -21.44 -23.56 14.42
C THR A 7 -22.89 -23.44 13.95
N LYS A 8 -23.76 -24.26 14.52
CA LYS A 8 -25.20 -24.17 14.33
C LYS A 8 -25.84 -23.85 15.68
N TYR A 9 -26.37 -22.64 15.80
CA TYR A 9 -27.08 -22.17 16.98
C TYR A 9 -28.31 -23.04 17.25
N ILE A 10 -28.52 -23.44 18.49
CA ILE A 10 -29.68 -24.22 18.94
C ILE A 10 -30.56 -23.35 19.86
N CYS A 11 -29.96 -22.78 20.91
CA CYS A 11 -30.60 -21.85 21.81
C CYS A 11 -29.51 -20.94 22.44
N LYS A 12 -29.89 -20.02 23.33
CA LYS A 12 -28.97 -19.10 23.98
C LYS A 12 -27.76 -19.85 24.57
N ASP A 13 -26.58 -19.44 24.12
CA ASP A 13 -25.27 -19.96 24.55
C ASP A 13 -25.09 -21.48 24.30
N PHE A 14 -25.89 -22.09 23.42
CA PHE A 14 -25.75 -23.47 23.01
C PHE A 14 -25.68 -23.60 21.48
N ALA A 15 -24.63 -24.24 20.98
CA ALA A 15 -24.44 -24.53 19.57
C ALA A 15 -23.81 -25.90 19.33
N LYS A 16 -24.21 -26.52 18.24
CA LYS A 16 -23.54 -27.72 17.71
C LYS A 16 -22.48 -27.31 16.71
N THR A 17 -21.38 -28.07 16.68
CA THR A 17 -20.31 -27.87 15.71
C THR A 17 -20.10 -29.17 14.90
N SER A 18 -19.27 -29.09 13.85
CA SER A 18 -18.90 -30.26 13.04
C SER A 18 -18.20 -31.32 13.89
N GLY A 19 -18.50 -32.59 13.60
CA GLY A 19 -17.82 -33.72 14.23
C GLY A 19 -16.35 -33.81 13.82
N VAL A 20 -15.52 -34.27 14.73
CA VAL A 20 -14.07 -34.40 14.53
C VAL A 20 -13.70 -35.91 14.51
N LEU A 21 -13.10 -36.33 13.43
CA LEU A 21 -12.58 -37.70 13.32
C LEU A 21 -11.28 -37.83 14.13
N LEU A 22 -11.30 -38.62 15.19
CA LEU A 22 -10.12 -38.84 16.06
C LEU A 22 -9.26 -39.98 15.54
N ASP A 23 -9.91 -41.04 15.04
CA ASP A 23 -9.25 -42.24 14.52
C ASP A 23 -10.10 -42.94 13.47
N GLN A 24 -9.45 -43.59 12.49
CA GLN A 24 -10.14 -44.36 11.46
C GLN A 24 -9.26 -45.53 11.00
N THR A 25 -9.88 -46.72 10.96
CA THR A 25 -9.34 -47.90 10.33
C THR A 25 -10.15 -48.25 9.08
N ALA A 26 -9.86 -49.36 8.42
CA ALA A 26 -10.64 -49.79 7.25
C ALA A 26 -12.12 -50.08 7.59
N THR A 27 -12.42 -50.46 8.83
CA THR A 27 -13.76 -50.93 9.24
C THR A 27 -14.37 -50.18 10.41
N THR A 28 -13.61 -49.41 11.17
CA THR A 28 -14.07 -48.66 12.34
C THR A 28 -13.58 -47.22 12.33
N ALA A 29 -14.38 -46.31 12.87
CA ALA A 29 -13.98 -44.94 13.09
C ALA A 29 -14.41 -44.43 14.47
N LEU A 30 -13.62 -43.58 15.08
CA LEU A 30 -13.93 -42.91 16.33
C LEU A 30 -14.02 -41.42 16.06
N ALA A 31 -15.17 -40.82 16.37
CA ALA A 31 -15.40 -39.38 16.20
C ALA A 31 -15.76 -38.73 17.52
N PHE A 32 -15.33 -37.50 17.69
CA PHE A 32 -15.75 -36.60 18.74
C PHE A 32 -16.81 -35.65 18.17
N LEU A 33 -17.97 -35.59 18.80
CA LEU A 33 -19.07 -34.69 18.44
C LEU A 33 -19.17 -33.59 19.52
N PRO A 34 -18.52 -32.44 19.31
CA PRO A 34 -18.51 -31.37 20.29
C PRO A 34 -19.77 -30.51 20.23
N GLU A 35 -20.15 -29.99 21.39
CA GLU A 35 -21.23 -29.03 21.60
C GLU A 35 -20.70 -27.89 22.49
N ILE A 36 -21.03 -26.66 22.16
CA ILE A 36 -20.65 -25.49 22.94
C ILE A 36 -21.81 -25.13 23.87
N HIS A 37 -21.49 -24.93 25.14
CA HIS A 37 -22.44 -24.59 26.22
C HIS A 37 -21.98 -23.33 26.97
N PRO A 38 -22.84 -22.70 27.80
CA PRO A 38 -22.47 -21.53 28.59
C PRO A 38 -21.25 -21.70 29.52
N GLY A 39 -20.98 -22.94 29.91
CA GLY A 39 -19.83 -23.29 30.79
C GLY A 39 -18.62 -23.88 30.05
N GLY A 40 -18.59 -23.82 28.73
CA GLY A 40 -17.49 -24.36 27.93
C GLY A 40 -17.94 -25.41 26.91
N VAL A 41 -17.15 -26.47 26.73
CA VAL A 41 -17.36 -27.51 25.68
C VAL A 41 -17.80 -28.83 26.32
N ARG A 42 -18.84 -29.40 25.78
CA ARG A 42 -19.23 -30.78 26.01
C ARG A 42 -19.12 -31.54 24.71
N GLY A 43 -19.13 -32.87 24.77
CA GLY A 43 -19.18 -33.66 23.56
C GLY A 43 -19.25 -35.16 23.82
N ASN A 44 -19.59 -35.87 22.74
CA ASN A 44 -19.76 -37.30 22.75
C ASN A 44 -18.67 -37.95 21.92
N LEU A 45 -18.07 -39.05 22.44
CA LEU A 45 -17.23 -39.95 21.66
C LEU A 45 -18.11 -41.03 21.06
N ILE A 46 -18.16 -41.10 19.74
CA ILE A 46 -19.02 -42.01 19.02
C ILE A 46 -18.16 -42.90 18.13
N ARG A 47 -18.42 -44.23 18.22
CA ARG A 47 -17.80 -45.18 17.34
C ARG A 47 -18.74 -45.53 16.19
N PHE A 48 -18.15 -45.54 14.99
CA PHE A 48 -18.81 -45.97 13.77
C PHE A 48 -18.19 -47.29 13.30
N LYS A 49 -18.98 -48.10 12.64
CA LYS A 49 -18.54 -49.30 11.99
C LYS A 49 -19.00 -49.34 10.54
N LYS A 50 -18.16 -49.83 9.65
CA LYS A 50 -18.49 -49.94 8.24
C LYS A 50 -19.43 -51.16 8.07
N SER A 51 -20.58 -50.95 7.46
CA SER A 51 -21.54 -52.04 7.16
C SER A 51 -21.08 -52.86 5.96
N LYS A 52 -21.77 -53.96 5.69
CA LYS A 52 -21.51 -54.80 4.51
C LYS A 52 -21.70 -54.05 3.17
N ASN A 53 -22.48 -52.96 3.20
CA ASN A 53 -22.72 -52.09 2.04
C ASN A 53 -21.76 -50.90 1.96
N GLU A 54 -20.62 -51.00 2.65
CA GLU A 54 -19.59 -49.95 2.70
C GLU A 54 -20.01 -48.60 3.30
N THR A 55 -21.20 -48.50 3.90
CA THR A 55 -21.69 -47.29 4.59
C THR A 55 -21.24 -47.26 6.05
N TRP A 56 -20.94 -46.07 6.56
CA TRP A 56 -20.59 -45.90 7.97
C TRP A 56 -21.83 -45.78 8.83
N GLU A 57 -21.99 -46.72 9.75
CA GLU A 57 -23.14 -46.78 10.66
C GLU A 57 -22.70 -46.45 12.08
N LYS A 58 -23.45 -45.59 12.76
CA LYS A 58 -23.24 -45.28 14.18
C LYS A 58 -23.51 -46.52 15.02
N MET A 59 -22.58 -46.86 15.87
CA MET A 59 -22.80 -47.97 16.81
C MET A 59 -23.84 -47.57 17.87
N PRO A 60 -24.64 -48.54 18.37
CA PRO A 60 -25.64 -48.27 19.40
C PRO A 60 -25.06 -47.60 20.61
N GLU A 61 -25.80 -46.64 21.19
CA GLU A 61 -25.44 -46.00 22.42
C GLU A 61 -25.58 -46.92 23.61
N LEU A 62 -24.53 -46.96 24.46
CA LEU A 62 -24.56 -47.65 25.72
C LEU A 62 -25.15 -46.72 26.78
N ASP A 63 -26.25 -47.15 27.42
CA ASP A 63 -26.80 -46.42 28.55
C ASP A 63 -26.07 -46.88 29.83
N PHE A 64 -25.13 -46.08 30.28
CA PHE A 64 -24.33 -46.37 31.48
C PHE A 64 -25.16 -46.56 32.75
N ARG A 65 -26.42 -46.08 32.78
CA ARG A 65 -27.33 -46.29 33.91
C ARG A 65 -27.88 -47.72 34.00
N LYS A 66 -27.74 -48.51 32.93
CA LYS A 66 -28.18 -49.89 32.84
C LYS A 66 -27.04 -50.88 33.08
N LEU A 67 -25.81 -50.39 33.28
CA LEU A 67 -24.68 -51.27 33.63
C LEU A 67 -24.86 -51.85 35.03
N GLN A 68 -24.57 -53.14 35.15
CA GLN A 68 -24.58 -53.82 36.46
C GLN A 68 -23.29 -53.56 37.23
N ILE A 69 -23.29 -53.94 38.54
CA ILE A 69 -22.16 -53.77 39.45
C ILE A 69 -20.96 -54.52 38.91
N HIS A 70 -20.26 -54.59 38.22
CA HIS A 70 -19.09 -55.28 37.61
C HIS A 70 -18.99 -55.07 36.11
N GLU A 71 -19.93 -54.37 35.51
CA GLU A 71 -19.85 -53.98 34.12
C GLU A 71 -19.24 -52.57 33.99
N GLY A 72 -18.27 -52.41 33.15
CA GLY A 72 -17.59 -51.16 32.87
C GLY A 72 -17.37 -50.97 31.38
N VAL A 73 -17.21 -49.72 30.95
CA VAL A 73 -16.84 -49.42 29.59
C VAL A 73 -15.44 -48.77 29.60
N LYS A 74 -14.53 -49.39 28.88
CA LYS A 74 -13.18 -48.88 28.68
C LYS A 74 -13.10 -48.28 27.29
N ILE A 75 -12.78 -46.98 27.19
CA ILE A 75 -12.42 -46.32 25.96
C ILE A 75 -10.92 -46.04 26.01
N GLU A 76 -10.17 -46.67 25.14
CA GLU A 76 -8.72 -46.45 25.05
C GLU A 76 -8.41 -45.46 23.96
N LEU A 77 -7.67 -44.40 24.29
CA LEU A 77 -7.21 -43.36 23.39
C LEU A 77 -5.68 -43.27 23.47
N GLY A 78 -5.02 -43.40 22.36
CA GLY A 78 -3.58 -43.18 22.28
C GLY A 78 -3.23 -41.69 22.31
N THR A 79 -1.95 -41.37 22.44
CA THR A 79 -1.45 -39.99 22.55
C THR A 79 -1.93 -39.11 21.39
N LYS A 80 -1.94 -39.63 20.15
CA LYS A 80 -2.38 -38.89 18.97
C LYS A 80 -3.85 -38.49 19.06
N GLN A 81 -4.73 -39.43 19.46
CA GLN A 81 -6.17 -39.16 19.62
C GLN A 81 -6.42 -38.18 20.77
N LEU A 82 -5.72 -38.34 21.90
CA LEU A 82 -5.82 -37.42 23.05
C LEU A 82 -5.33 -36.00 22.70
N SER A 83 -4.19 -35.87 22.06
CA SER A 83 -3.69 -34.55 21.64
C SER A 83 -4.67 -33.86 20.72
N LYS A 84 -5.23 -34.58 19.74
CA LYS A 84 -6.24 -34.03 18.82
C LYS A 84 -7.53 -33.64 19.56
N LEU A 85 -8.00 -34.49 20.49
CA LEU A 85 -9.18 -34.20 21.29
C LEU A 85 -9.00 -32.91 22.11
N ILE A 86 -7.88 -32.77 22.82
CA ILE A 86 -7.55 -31.59 23.61
C ILE A 86 -7.48 -30.35 22.75
N GLU A 87 -6.81 -30.40 21.59
CA GLU A 87 -6.74 -29.30 20.66
C GLU A 87 -8.12 -28.83 20.19
N GLU A 88 -8.98 -29.77 19.82
CA GLU A 88 -10.34 -29.48 19.34
C GLU A 88 -11.26 -28.94 20.43
N VAL A 89 -11.10 -29.40 21.67
CA VAL A 89 -11.80 -28.83 22.84
C VAL A 89 -11.36 -27.40 23.07
N ASN A 90 -10.04 -27.13 23.08
CA ASN A 90 -9.50 -25.78 23.29
C ASN A 90 -9.98 -24.79 22.23
N LYS A 91 -10.01 -25.16 20.93
CA LYS A 91 -10.52 -24.30 19.86
C LYS A 91 -11.98 -23.90 20.09
N ARG A 92 -12.82 -24.82 20.55
CA ARG A 92 -14.25 -24.56 20.81
C ARG A 92 -14.49 -23.82 22.11
N ASP A 93 -13.63 -24.02 23.09
CA ASP A 93 -13.67 -23.26 24.35
C ASP A 93 -13.39 -21.76 24.11
N LEU A 94 -12.51 -21.45 23.18
CA LEU A 94 -12.31 -20.07 22.74
C LEU A 94 -13.58 -19.46 22.13
N ILE A 95 -14.32 -20.23 21.31
CA ILE A 95 -15.59 -19.78 20.75
C ILE A 95 -16.62 -19.58 21.87
N ALA A 96 -16.65 -20.48 22.87
CA ALA A 96 -17.56 -20.33 24.01
C ALA A 96 -17.28 -19.06 24.82
N LYS A 97 -16.02 -18.69 24.99
CA LYS A 97 -15.58 -17.49 25.70
C LYS A 97 -15.90 -16.19 24.95
N GLU A 98 -15.80 -16.20 23.63
CA GLU A 98 -16.17 -15.05 22.79
C GLU A 98 -17.69 -14.85 22.68
N GLY A 99 -18.46 -15.90 22.95
CA GLY A 99 -19.91 -15.91 22.85
C GLY A 99 -20.43 -16.46 21.51
N ILE A 100 -21.58 -17.15 21.58
CA ILE A 100 -22.18 -17.82 20.44
C ILE A 100 -23.17 -16.89 19.74
N SER A 101 -22.90 -16.56 18.49
CA SER A 101 -23.78 -15.74 17.66
C SER A 101 -24.97 -16.55 17.13
N TYR A 102 -26.14 -15.89 17.00
CA TYR A 102 -27.36 -16.49 16.48
C TYR A 102 -27.20 -16.94 15.01
N GLY A 103 -27.80 -18.07 14.68
CA GLY A 103 -27.82 -18.64 13.34
C GLY A 103 -26.67 -19.61 13.06
N GLN A 104 -26.41 -19.83 11.78
CA GLN A 104 -25.25 -20.62 11.33
C GLN A 104 -24.08 -19.66 11.11
N LYS A 105 -22.95 -19.91 11.76
CA LYS A 105 -21.78 -19.05 11.77
C LYS A 105 -20.49 -19.83 11.54
N GLU A 106 -19.49 -19.16 11.02
CA GLU A 106 -18.14 -19.69 10.81
C GLU A 106 -17.16 -18.93 11.70
N TYR A 107 -16.33 -19.65 12.41
CA TYR A 107 -15.29 -19.13 13.26
C TYR A 107 -13.93 -19.60 12.74
N ALA A 108 -13.06 -18.64 12.43
CA ALA A 108 -11.68 -18.92 12.05
C ALA A 108 -10.81 -18.96 13.31
N VAL A 109 -10.09 -20.05 13.51
CA VAL A 109 -9.11 -20.17 14.60
C VAL A 109 -7.81 -19.54 14.12
N ALA A 110 -7.48 -18.36 14.66
CA ALA A 110 -6.32 -17.57 14.25
C ALA A 110 -5.02 -18.09 14.91
N ASP A 111 -5.08 -18.44 16.20
CA ASP A 111 -3.98 -19.03 16.95
C ASP A 111 -4.52 -19.84 18.15
N LYS A 112 -3.62 -20.32 19.02
CA LYS A 112 -4.00 -21.11 20.21
C LYS A 112 -4.84 -20.34 21.24
N ASN A 113 -4.94 -19.03 21.12
CA ASN A 113 -5.57 -18.15 22.10
C ASN A 113 -6.65 -17.23 21.52
N SER A 114 -6.86 -17.26 20.21
CA SER A 114 -7.82 -16.37 19.55
C SER A 114 -8.64 -17.03 18.46
N VAL A 115 -9.91 -16.69 18.41
CA VAL A 115 -10.88 -17.10 17.40
C VAL A 115 -11.53 -15.86 16.83
N LEU A 116 -11.71 -15.82 15.52
CA LEU A 116 -12.37 -14.74 14.80
C LEU A 116 -13.70 -15.23 14.24
N LEU A 117 -14.80 -14.54 14.57
CA LEU A 117 -16.07 -14.75 13.89
C LEU A 117 -15.99 -14.19 12.48
N VAL A 118 -16.13 -15.04 11.48
CA VAL A 118 -16.16 -14.64 10.06
C VAL A 118 -17.62 -14.48 9.64
N ASP A 119 -18.10 -13.22 9.60
CA ASP A 119 -19.42 -12.86 9.07
C ASP A 119 -19.24 -11.72 8.06
N ASN A 120 -19.98 -11.75 6.95
CA ASN A 120 -20.00 -10.69 5.96
C ASN A 120 -20.31 -9.30 6.55
N LYS A 121 -21.04 -9.25 7.69
CA LYS A 121 -21.32 -8.01 8.41
C LYS A 121 -20.16 -7.51 9.27
N ASN A 122 -19.23 -8.39 9.64
CA ASN A 122 -18.12 -8.08 10.54
C ASN A 122 -16.75 -8.13 9.86
N ILE A 123 -16.70 -8.34 8.55
CA ILE A 123 -15.43 -8.47 7.81
C ILE A 123 -14.52 -7.26 8.02
N ARG A 124 -15.11 -6.06 8.12
CA ARG A 124 -14.36 -4.83 8.41
C ARG A 124 -13.71 -4.87 9.79
N ALA A 125 -14.46 -5.26 10.83
CA ALA A 125 -13.94 -5.37 12.20
C ALA A 125 -12.84 -6.44 12.32
N VAL A 126 -12.99 -7.56 11.59
CA VAL A 126 -11.97 -8.61 11.51
C VAL A 126 -10.68 -8.09 10.88
N LEU A 127 -10.79 -7.38 9.75
CA LEU A 127 -9.64 -6.77 9.08
C LEU A 127 -8.99 -5.69 9.96
N GLU A 128 -9.76 -4.82 10.60
CA GLU A 128 -9.24 -3.81 11.53
C GLU A 128 -8.51 -4.47 12.72
N GLN A 129 -9.00 -5.58 13.22
CA GLN A 129 -8.36 -6.33 14.30
C GLN A 129 -7.04 -7.00 13.85
N ILE A 130 -7.01 -7.57 12.65
CA ILE A 130 -5.78 -8.15 12.06
C ILE A 130 -4.72 -7.05 11.90
N LEU A 131 -5.09 -5.92 11.33
CA LEU A 131 -4.18 -4.79 11.09
C LEU A 131 -3.71 -4.14 12.40
N SER A 132 -4.58 -3.98 13.40
CA SER A 132 -4.24 -3.37 14.69
C SER A 132 -3.32 -4.24 15.56
N LYS A 133 -3.35 -5.57 15.38
CA LYS A 133 -2.47 -6.52 16.09
C LYS A 133 -1.09 -6.68 15.43
N GLY A 134 -0.79 -5.94 14.36
CA GLY A 134 0.51 -5.99 13.68
C GLY A 134 0.70 -7.14 12.70
N TYR A 135 -0.36 -7.87 12.34
CA TYR A 135 -0.33 -8.97 11.36
C TYR A 135 -0.46 -8.51 9.90
N SER A 136 -0.05 -7.28 9.62
CA SER A 136 -0.16 -6.71 8.27
C SER A 136 0.67 -7.47 7.24
N ASP A 137 1.88 -7.88 7.62
CA ASP A 137 2.78 -8.58 6.71
C ASP A 137 2.29 -9.98 6.37
N GLU A 138 1.81 -10.72 7.37
CA GLU A 138 1.19 -12.04 7.21
C GLU A 138 -0.08 -11.95 6.36
N PHE A 139 -0.91 -10.92 6.58
CA PHE A 139 -2.09 -10.67 5.75
C PHE A 139 -1.71 -10.44 4.28
N TRP A 140 -0.73 -9.58 4.01
CA TRP A 140 -0.28 -9.31 2.65
C TRP A 140 0.37 -10.52 1.97
N ASN A 141 1.14 -11.32 2.72
CA ASN A 141 1.71 -12.56 2.22
C ASN A 141 0.61 -13.57 1.86
N LEU A 142 -0.40 -13.72 2.72
CA LEU A 142 -1.54 -14.60 2.47
C LEU A 142 -2.34 -14.15 1.22
N VAL A 143 -2.59 -12.86 1.05
CA VAL A 143 -3.29 -12.32 -0.12
C VAL A 143 -2.48 -12.60 -1.39
N ARG A 144 -1.17 -12.39 -1.36
CA ARG A 144 -0.27 -12.63 -2.49
C ARG A 144 -0.19 -14.11 -2.87
N GLU A 145 -0.15 -15.00 -1.90
CA GLU A 145 -0.11 -16.45 -2.11
C GLU A 145 -1.45 -17.02 -2.58
N SER A 146 -2.56 -16.53 -2.02
CA SER A 146 -3.90 -17.05 -2.30
C SER A 146 -4.50 -16.48 -3.59
N ASN A 147 -4.20 -15.23 -3.91
CA ASN A 147 -4.74 -14.55 -5.10
C ASN A 147 -3.80 -13.43 -5.57
N PRO A 148 -2.77 -13.78 -6.37
CA PRO A 148 -1.80 -12.81 -6.89
C PRO A 148 -2.46 -11.65 -7.66
N ASP A 149 -3.46 -11.91 -8.49
CA ASP A 149 -4.17 -10.88 -9.27
C ASP A 149 -4.89 -9.87 -8.37
N LEU A 150 -5.42 -10.34 -7.23
CA LEU A 150 -6.04 -9.45 -6.24
C LEU A 150 -4.98 -8.60 -5.54
N ALA A 151 -3.83 -9.18 -5.20
CA ALA A 151 -2.72 -8.45 -4.59
C ALA A 151 -2.24 -7.33 -5.51
N ASP A 152 -2.08 -7.59 -6.80
CA ASP A 152 -1.67 -6.61 -7.80
C ASP A 152 -2.72 -5.49 -7.95
N LYS A 153 -4.00 -5.84 -8.06
CA LYS A 153 -5.10 -4.86 -8.13
C LYS A 153 -5.18 -3.96 -6.88
N LEU A 154 -4.99 -4.53 -5.69
CA LEU A 154 -4.99 -3.76 -4.45
C LEU A 154 -3.78 -2.83 -4.36
N SER A 155 -2.60 -3.30 -4.73
CA SER A 155 -1.36 -2.51 -4.76
C SER A 155 -1.48 -1.34 -5.75
N ALA A 156 -1.99 -1.61 -6.94
CA ALA A 156 -2.23 -0.61 -7.96
C ALA A 156 -3.30 0.40 -7.54
N GLY A 157 -4.40 -0.06 -6.94
CA GLY A 157 -5.45 0.79 -6.38
C GLY A 157 -4.93 1.71 -5.28
N TYR A 158 -4.09 1.20 -4.38
CA TYR A 158 -3.46 1.99 -3.34
C TYR A 158 -2.51 3.06 -3.89
N LEU A 159 -1.68 2.70 -4.88
CA LEU A 159 -0.80 3.67 -5.55
C LEU A 159 -1.59 4.75 -6.27
N HIS A 160 -2.66 4.38 -6.97
CA HIS A 160 -3.58 5.31 -7.62
C HIS A 160 -4.21 6.28 -6.60
N TYR A 161 -4.74 5.76 -5.49
CA TYR A 161 -5.31 6.58 -4.42
C TYR A 161 -4.30 7.58 -3.84
N LYS A 162 -3.07 7.12 -3.54
CA LYS A 162 -2.00 8.01 -3.06
C LYS A 162 -1.63 9.09 -4.06
N ARG A 163 -1.46 8.73 -5.34
CA ARG A 163 -1.14 9.70 -6.38
C ARG A 163 -2.24 10.75 -6.56
N LYS A 164 -3.50 10.30 -6.56
CA LYS A 164 -4.65 11.20 -6.62
C LYS A 164 -4.68 12.18 -5.45
N ALA A 165 -4.44 11.71 -4.23
CA ALA A 165 -4.37 12.57 -3.04
C ALA A 165 -3.28 13.65 -3.17
N VAL A 166 -2.10 13.31 -3.73
CA VAL A 166 -1.03 14.28 -4.00
C VAL A 166 -1.43 15.32 -5.03
N VAL A 167 -2.12 14.91 -6.11
CA VAL A 167 -2.61 15.88 -7.13
C VAL A 167 -3.66 16.81 -6.54
N ASP A 168 -4.56 16.29 -5.71
CA ASP A 168 -5.57 17.11 -5.03
C ASP A 168 -4.93 18.05 -3.99
N GLU A 169 -3.90 17.61 -3.29
CA GLU A 169 -3.08 18.46 -2.41
C GLU A 169 -2.39 19.58 -3.20
N LEU A 170 -1.77 19.28 -4.35
CA LEU A 170 -1.14 20.27 -5.22
C LEU A 170 -2.14 21.36 -5.63
N ARG A 171 -3.34 20.96 -6.07
CA ARG A 171 -4.40 21.93 -6.40
C ARG A 171 -4.79 22.82 -5.22
N ASN A 172 -4.88 22.23 -4.02
CA ASN A 172 -5.21 22.99 -2.83
C ASN A 172 -4.09 23.95 -2.43
N ARG A 173 -2.82 23.54 -2.54
CA ARG A 173 -1.66 24.41 -2.32
C ARG A 173 -1.64 25.59 -3.30
N LEU A 174 -1.96 25.35 -4.57
CA LEU A 174 -2.01 26.43 -5.57
C LEU A 174 -3.12 27.46 -5.28
N LYS A 175 -4.27 27.03 -4.74
CA LYS A 175 -5.31 27.94 -4.27
C LYS A 175 -4.86 28.81 -3.09
N GLN A 176 -3.94 28.32 -2.27
CA GLN A 176 -3.39 28.96 -1.08
C GLN A 176 -1.96 29.50 -1.31
N ASN A 177 -1.60 29.84 -2.55
CA ASN A 177 -0.24 30.05 -3.03
C ASN A 177 0.61 31.08 -2.24
N GLN A 178 -0.01 31.94 -1.46
CA GLN A 178 0.67 32.95 -0.63
C GLN A 178 1.20 32.39 0.71
N THR A 179 0.85 31.17 1.08
CA THR A 179 1.12 30.60 2.41
C THR A 179 2.43 29.81 2.45
N PHE A 180 2.90 29.31 1.30
CA PHE A 180 4.06 28.43 1.22
C PHE A 180 5.29 29.16 0.71
N HIS A 181 6.39 29.06 1.46
CA HIS A 181 7.68 29.60 1.05
C HIS A 181 8.36 28.72 -0.01
N GLU A 182 9.25 29.30 -0.80
CA GLU A 182 10.05 28.56 -1.78
C GLU A 182 10.96 27.53 -1.10
N THR A 183 11.78 28.00 -0.11
CA THR A 183 12.87 27.20 0.48
C THR A 183 12.78 27.02 1.99
N LYS A 184 11.97 27.81 2.70
CA LYS A 184 11.95 27.83 4.16
C LYS A 184 10.86 26.95 4.75
N GLY A 185 11.25 26.07 5.70
CA GLY A 185 10.33 25.26 6.49
C GLY A 185 10.07 23.89 5.88
N ILE A 186 9.56 22.99 6.73
CA ILE A 186 9.25 21.58 6.39
C ILE A 186 8.16 21.48 5.30
N ASP A 187 7.40 22.55 5.09
CA ASP A 187 6.28 22.60 4.14
C ASP A 187 6.53 23.57 2.98
N SER A 188 7.79 23.79 2.63
CA SER A 188 8.19 24.60 1.47
C SER A 188 7.85 23.93 0.15
N TRP A 189 7.81 24.72 -0.94
CA TRP A 189 7.63 24.16 -2.28
C TRP A 189 8.75 23.21 -2.66
N GLN A 190 9.99 23.51 -2.31
CA GLN A 190 11.13 22.62 -2.57
C GLN A 190 10.94 21.27 -1.87
N GLU A 191 10.66 21.27 -0.56
CA GLU A 191 10.45 20.05 0.21
C GLU A 191 9.27 19.21 -0.33
N TRP A 192 8.18 19.89 -0.69
CA TRP A 192 7.01 19.22 -1.25
C TRP A 192 7.31 18.58 -2.62
N ILE A 193 8.00 19.28 -3.50
CA ILE A 193 8.43 18.78 -4.82
C ILE A 193 9.40 17.62 -4.66
N PHE A 194 10.33 17.68 -3.70
CA PHE A 194 11.23 16.56 -3.42
C PHE A 194 10.47 15.27 -3.09
N LYS A 195 9.49 15.36 -2.21
CA LYS A 195 8.65 14.22 -1.84
C LYS A 195 7.78 13.69 -2.98
N ASN A 196 7.41 14.56 -3.91
CA ASN A 196 6.49 14.27 -5.01
C ASN A 196 7.16 14.35 -6.38
N ASN A 197 8.45 14.02 -6.45
CA ASN A 197 9.27 14.12 -7.67
C ASN A 197 8.76 13.27 -8.85
N TRP A 198 7.96 12.24 -8.60
CA TRP A 198 7.31 11.41 -9.61
C TRP A 198 6.42 12.21 -10.59
N LEU A 199 6.01 13.43 -10.22
CA LEU A 199 5.26 14.36 -11.08
C LEU A 199 6.06 14.80 -12.32
N PHE A 200 7.39 14.72 -12.29
CA PHE A 200 8.25 15.03 -13.44
C PHE A 200 8.31 13.88 -14.47
N GLY A 201 7.87 12.69 -14.10
CA GLY A 201 7.77 11.54 -14.99
C GLY A 201 8.51 10.30 -14.47
N PRO A 202 8.30 9.15 -15.15
CA PRO A 202 8.87 7.88 -14.73
C PRO A 202 10.36 7.74 -15.06
N ASN A 203 10.94 8.68 -15.79
CA ASN A 203 12.33 8.61 -16.26
C ASN A 203 13.35 9.02 -15.20
N TYR A 204 12.90 9.49 -14.02
CA TYR A 204 13.76 10.03 -12.98
C TYR A 204 13.84 9.10 -11.77
N GLN A 205 15.05 8.98 -11.23
CA GLN A 205 15.31 8.44 -9.91
C GLN A 205 15.04 9.51 -8.84
N PRO A 206 15.02 9.16 -7.53
CA PRO A 206 14.92 10.16 -6.48
C PRO A 206 15.97 11.27 -6.64
N PRO A 207 15.57 12.54 -6.50
CA PRO A 207 16.45 13.66 -6.73
C PRO A 207 17.56 13.76 -5.68
N ILE A 208 18.68 14.31 -6.07
CA ILE A 208 19.81 14.66 -5.19
C ILE A 208 19.66 16.12 -4.78
N GLU A 209 19.61 16.35 -3.47
CA GLU A 209 19.46 17.70 -2.92
C GLU A 209 20.71 18.54 -3.08
N LYS A 210 20.51 19.84 -3.35
CA LYS A 210 21.44 20.98 -3.23
C LYS A 210 22.93 20.65 -3.26
N GLN A 211 23.42 20.24 -4.42
CA GLN A 211 24.86 20.04 -4.60
C GLN A 211 25.52 21.35 -5.05
N LYS A 212 26.62 21.70 -4.38
CA LYS A 212 27.50 22.77 -4.86
C LYS A 212 28.14 22.35 -6.17
N ILE A 213 27.76 22.98 -7.26
CA ILE A 213 28.26 22.69 -8.61
C ILE A 213 29.32 23.67 -9.10
N SER A 214 29.67 24.67 -8.28
CA SER A 214 30.73 25.61 -8.62
C SER A 214 31.53 26.02 -7.39
N LEU A 215 32.79 26.43 -7.61
CA LEU A 215 33.64 27.07 -6.59
C LEU A 215 33.03 28.35 -6.04
N GLY A 216 32.19 29.04 -6.81
CA GLY A 216 31.43 30.22 -6.40
C GLY A 216 30.22 29.94 -5.51
N GLY A 217 29.91 28.68 -5.19
CA GLY A 217 28.81 28.30 -4.32
C GLY A 217 27.43 28.25 -4.97
N SER A 218 27.36 28.31 -6.31
CA SER A 218 26.09 28.12 -7.04
C SER A 218 25.53 26.70 -6.83
N THR A 219 24.26 26.61 -6.49
CA THR A 219 23.59 25.34 -6.21
C THR A 219 22.21 25.32 -6.84
N PRO A 220 21.94 24.39 -7.78
CA PRO A 220 20.56 24.16 -8.21
C PRO A 220 19.75 23.61 -7.03
N ASP A 221 18.43 23.75 -7.10
CA ASP A 221 17.59 23.18 -6.05
C ASP A 221 17.70 21.66 -6.02
N TYR A 222 17.66 21.01 -7.19
CA TYR A 222 17.82 19.55 -7.30
C TYR A 222 18.59 19.13 -8.54
N LEU A 223 19.33 18.04 -8.40
CA LEU A 223 19.82 17.23 -9.49
C LEU A 223 18.91 16.00 -9.63
N PHE A 224 18.43 15.75 -10.83
CA PHE A 224 17.52 14.66 -11.17
C PHE A 224 18.27 13.57 -11.96
N PRO A 225 18.76 12.50 -11.31
CA PRO A 225 19.33 11.36 -12.02
C PRO A 225 18.25 10.70 -12.89
N THR A 226 18.60 10.43 -14.13
CA THR A 226 17.75 9.74 -15.08
C THR A 226 18.00 8.23 -15.06
N LEU A 227 17.04 7.44 -15.56
CA LEU A 227 17.19 5.96 -15.60
C LEU A 227 18.31 5.50 -16.55
N ASP A 228 18.68 6.30 -17.53
CA ASP A 228 19.78 6.05 -18.48
C ASP A 228 21.13 6.55 -17.98
N GLY A 229 21.24 6.98 -16.71
CA GLY A 229 22.50 7.31 -16.07
C GLY A 229 22.97 8.75 -16.26
N PHE A 230 22.16 9.63 -16.84
CA PHE A 230 22.45 11.07 -16.91
C PHE A 230 21.83 11.82 -15.73
N VAL A 231 22.05 13.13 -15.69
CA VAL A 231 21.47 14.01 -14.68
C VAL A 231 20.89 15.23 -15.35
N ASP A 232 19.64 15.56 -15.01
CA ASP A 232 18.99 16.82 -15.35
C ASP A 232 18.97 17.76 -14.13
N ILE A 233 18.64 19.03 -14.32
CA ILE A 233 18.62 20.05 -13.27
C ILE A 233 17.18 20.52 -13.06
N LEU A 234 16.81 20.78 -11.83
CA LEU A 234 15.56 21.46 -11.51
C LEU A 234 15.83 22.73 -10.67
N GLU A 235 15.30 23.85 -11.13
CA GLU A 235 15.20 25.10 -10.40
C GLU A 235 13.73 25.39 -10.11
N ILE A 236 13.40 25.69 -8.86
CA ILE A 236 12.02 25.91 -8.39
C ILE A 236 11.84 27.37 -8.01
N LYS A 237 10.77 27.94 -8.50
CA LYS A 237 10.31 29.30 -8.18
C LYS A 237 8.86 29.24 -7.71
N LEU A 238 8.36 30.31 -7.12
CA LEU A 238 7.00 30.35 -6.58
C LEU A 238 5.93 30.26 -7.70
N PRO A 239 4.80 29.60 -7.41
CA PRO A 239 3.66 29.58 -8.33
C PRO A 239 3.00 30.94 -8.53
N SER A 240 3.22 31.89 -7.62
CA SER A 240 2.70 33.26 -7.72
C SER A 240 3.48 34.14 -8.68
N PHE A 241 4.62 33.68 -9.18
CA PHE A 241 5.43 34.50 -10.11
C PHE A 241 4.85 34.46 -11.52
N GLU A 242 4.89 35.62 -12.18
CA GLU A 242 4.55 35.73 -13.59
C GLU A 242 5.63 35.01 -14.42
N VAL A 243 5.21 34.23 -15.42
CA VAL A 243 6.13 33.48 -16.28
C VAL A 243 6.49 34.23 -17.53
N ILE A 244 5.48 34.75 -18.23
CA ILE A 244 5.63 35.54 -19.44
C ILE A 244 4.69 36.73 -19.38
N GLU A 245 5.10 37.83 -19.96
CA GLU A 245 4.33 39.08 -20.06
C GLU A 245 4.22 39.55 -21.51
N GLU A 246 3.18 40.33 -21.80
CA GLU A 246 2.99 40.89 -23.14
C GLU A 246 3.96 42.04 -23.32
N ASP A 247 4.62 42.08 -24.46
CA ASP A 247 5.47 43.20 -24.84
C ASP A 247 4.60 44.43 -25.16
N LYS A 248 4.67 45.41 -24.29
CA LYS A 248 3.91 46.66 -24.44
C LYS A 248 4.29 47.48 -25.69
N SER A 249 5.47 47.19 -26.23
CA SER A 249 6.00 47.89 -27.42
C SER A 249 5.58 47.25 -28.73
N HIS A 250 5.24 45.95 -28.69
CA HIS A 250 4.91 45.15 -29.86
C HIS A 250 3.67 44.27 -29.57
N LEU A 251 2.51 44.81 -29.95
CA LEU A 251 1.22 44.13 -29.74
C LEU A 251 1.22 42.67 -30.25
N GLY A 252 0.82 41.74 -29.37
CA GLY A 252 0.79 40.33 -29.67
C GLY A 252 2.12 39.59 -29.49
N SER A 253 3.20 40.31 -29.13
CA SER A 253 4.48 39.69 -28.74
C SER A 253 4.50 39.39 -27.25
N TRP A 254 5.14 38.28 -26.87
CA TRP A 254 5.31 37.86 -25.49
C TRP A 254 6.78 37.68 -25.18
N ILE A 255 7.18 38.08 -23.98
CA ILE A 255 8.54 38.00 -23.47
C ILE A 255 8.56 37.28 -22.13
N TRP A 256 9.73 36.78 -21.73
CA TRP A 256 9.93 36.24 -20.39
C TRP A 256 9.76 37.38 -19.36
N SER A 257 9.04 37.06 -18.26
CA SER A 257 8.95 37.98 -17.13
C SER A 257 10.31 38.21 -16.48
N LYS A 258 10.39 39.23 -15.61
CA LYS A 258 11.60 39.51 -14.83
C LYS A 258 12.05 38.30 -13.99
N GLU A 259 11.12 37.62 -13.36
CA GLU A 259 11.37 36.44 -12.52
C GLU A 259 11.85 35.26 -13.36
N SER A 260 11.23 34.99 -14.50
CA SER A 260 11.67 33.96 -15.45
C SER A 260 13.06 34.25 -16.02
N ASN A 261 13.35 35.52 -16.39
CA ASN A 261 14.68 35.88 -16.86
C ASN A 261 15.76 35.69 -15.80
N ARG A 262 15.46 35.95 -14.53
CA ARG A 262 16.40 35.68 -13.42
C ARG A 262 16.65 34.15 -13.26
N ALA A 263 15.59 33.35 -13.28
CA ALA A 263 15.71 31.91 -13.20
C ALA A 263 16.49 31.31 -14.39
N LEU A 264 16.21 31.80 -15.61
CA LEU A 264 16.98 31.43 -16.80
C LEU A 264 18.48 31.78 -16.65
N GLY A 265 18.80 32.99 -16.18
CA GLY A 265 20.20 33.36 -15.92
C GLY A 265 20.87 32.47 -14.88
N GLN A 266 20.18 32.09 -13.81
CA GLN A 266 20.68 31.13 -12.82
C GLN A 266 20.99 29.80 -13.45
N VAL A 267 20.04 29.22 -14.20
CA VAL A 267 20.17 27.92 -14.84
C VAL A 267 21.30 27.92 -15.89
N VAL A 268 21.44 28.96 -16.69
CA VAL A 268 22.57 29.12 -17.64
C VAL A 268 23.90 29.04 -16.91
N ASN A 269 24.03 29.72 -15.77
CA ASN A 269 25.25 29.68 -14.95
C ASN A 269 25.49 28.28 -14.36
N TYR A 270 24.43 27.53 -14.01
CA TYR A 270 24.58 26.13 -13.56
C TYR A 270 25.09 25.23 -14.67
N LEU A 271 24.53 25.35 -15.87
CA LEU A 271 24.94 24.56 -17.03
C LEU A 271 26.41 24.81 -17.40
N ASP A 272 26.84 26.07 -17.38
CA ASP A 272 28.25 26.47 -17.63
C ASP A 272 29.17 25.89 -16.55
N ALA A 273 28.80 26.03 -15.28
CA ALA A 273 29.59 25.50 -14.16
C ALA A 273 29.73 23.96 -14.25
N ILE A 274 28.64 23.27 -14.61
CA ILE A 274 28.67 21.81 -14.80
C ILE A 274 29.57 21.44 -15.98
N ASP A 275 29.45 22.10 -17.10
CA ASP A 275 30.28 21.81 -18.29
C ASP A 275 31.78 21.97 -17.95
N SER A 276 32.12 23.00 -17.16
CA SER A 276 33.49 23.28 -16.72
C SER A 276 34.05 22.32 -15.67
N GLN A 277 33.20 21.78 -14.77
CA GLN A 277 33.63 21.00 -13.61
C GLN A 277 33.04 19.58 -13.57
N ARG A 278 32.52 19.10 -14.67
CA ARG A 278 31.74 17.87 -14.80
C ARG A 278 32.35 16.67 -14.04
N LEU A 279 33.58 16.31 -14.36
CA LEU A 279 34.24 15.13 -13.78
C LEU A 279 34.43 15.24 -12.26
N HIS A 280 34.65 16.45 -11.77
CA HIS A 280 34.75 16.70 -10.33
C HIS A 280 33.42 16.51 -9.62
N ILE A 281 32.31 17.02 -10.19
CA ILE A 281 30.98 16.89 -9.63
C ILE A 281 30.51 15.44 -9.69
N GLU A 282 30.71 14.73 -10.79
CA GLU A 282 30.42 13.30 -10.95
C GLU A 282 31.13 12.47 -9.88
N LYS A 283 32.40 12.77 -9.60
CA LYS A 283 33.18 12.12 -8.54
C LYS A 283 32.57 12.38 -7.15
N ILE A 284 32.19 13.61 -6.84
CA ILE A 284 31.53 13.95 -5.55
C ILE A 284 30.22 13.20 -5.39
N ILE A 285 29.41 13.13 -6.44
CA ILE A 285 28.13 12.39 -6.40
C ILE A 285 28.37 10.91 -6.12
N LYS A 286 29.34 10.30 -6.80
CA LYS A 286 29.72 8.90 -6.58
C LYS A 286 30.19 8.66 -5.14
N GLU A 287 31.08 9.49 -4.63
CA GLU A 287 31.66 9.35 -3.27
C GLU A 287 30.60 9.57 -2.18
N LYS A 288 29.69 10.53 -2.36
CA LYS A 288 28.72 10.90 -1.33
C LYS A 288 27.43 10.07 -1.34
N TYR A 289 26.96 9.67 -2.53
CA TYR A 289 25.66 9.00 -2.71
C TYR A 289 25.79 7.58 -3.28
N GLY A 290 26.98 7.15 -3.65
CA GLY A 290 27.22 5.83 -4.27
C GLY A 290 26.61 5.69 -5.68
N GLN A 291 26.22 6.81 -6.30
CA GLN A 291 25.56 6.81 -7.62
C GLN A 291 26.59 7.13 -8.72
N GLU A 292 26.65 6.29 -9.73
CA GLU A 292 27.41 6.57 -10.96
C GLU A 292 26.48 7.26 -11.96
N VAL A 293 26.75 8.54 -12.21
CA VAL A 293 25.95 9.38 -13.11
C VAL A 293 26.85 10.19 -14.03
N SER A 294 26.31 10.58 -15.19
CA SER A 294 26.99 11.47 -16.13
C SER A 294 26.28 12.80 -16.23
N LEU A 295 27.03 13.89 -16.03
CA LEU A 295 26.59 15.28 -16.18
C LEU A 295 26.87 15.81 -17.59
N LEU A 296 26.87 14.95 -18.60
CA LEU A 296 27.08 15.34 -20.00
C LEU A 296 25.85 16.05 -20.55
N LYS A 297 25.96 17.34 -20.80
CA LYS A 297 24.89 18.19 -21.41
C LYS A 297 23.54 17.98 -20.74
N PRO A 298 23.43 18.24 -19.43
CA PRO A 298 22.18 18.09 -18.69
C PRO A 298 21.09 18.98 -19.26
N ARG A 299 19.86 18.52 -19.23
CA ARG A 299 18.68 19.37 -19.44
C ARG A 299 18.36 20.09 -18.14
N ALA A 300 17.72 21.22 -18.25
CA ALA A 300 17.29 21.97 -17.07
C ALA A 300 15.80 22.29 -17.14
N PHE A 301 15.11 22.10 -16.03
CA PHE A 301 13.72 22.48 -15.84
C PHE A 301 13.64 23.67 -14.89
N ILE A 302 12.86 24.68 -15.25
CA ILE A 302 12.48 25.78 -14.38
C ILE A 302 11.00 25.64 -14.08
N LEU A 303 10.66 25.30 -12.83
CA LEU A 303 9.28 25.23 -12.37
C LEU A 303 8.89 26.60 -11.80
N ILE A 304 7.95 27.30 -12.46
CA ILE A 304 7.58 28.67 -12.10
C ILE A 304 6.14 28.98 -12.51
N GLY A 305 5.43 29.70 -11.68
CA GLY A 305 4.13 30.28 -12.02
C GLY A 305 3.01 29.28 -12.25
N GLU A 306 1.83 29.81 -12.49
CA GLU A 306 0.60 29.03 -12.73
C GLU A 306 -0.06 29.47 -14.04
N SER A 307 -0.52 28.49 -14.84
CA SER A 307 -1.10 28.72 -16.17
C SER A 307 -2.55 28.26 -16.31
N SER A 308 -3.22 27.92 -15.21
CA SER A 308 -4.60 27.38 -15.23
C SER A 308 -5.60 28.37 -15.85
N SER A 309 -5.43 29.66 -15.57
CA SER A 309 -6.29 30.74 -16.02
C SER A 309 -5.88 31.37 -17.36
N TRP A 310 -4.80 30.87 -18.00
CA TRP A 310 -4.25 31.50 -19.20
C TRP A 310 -5.12 31.26 -20.44
N SER A 311 -5.20 32.31 -21.26
CA SER A 311 -5.77 32.20 -22.60
C SER A 311 -4.93 31.29 -23.49
N GLN A 312 -5.53 30.76 -24.55
CA GLN A 312 -4.83 29.91 -25.51
C GLN A 312 -3.64 30.62 -26.17
N PRO A 313 -3.74 31.91 -26.62
CA PRO A 313 -2.59 32.66 -27.16
C PRO A 313 -1.42 32.73 -26.16
N LYS A 314 -1.67 32.94 -24.86
CA LYS A 314 -0.61 32.98 -23.84
C LYS A 314 0.07 31.62 -23.67
N LYS A 315 -0.69 30.51 -23.74
CA LYS A 315 -0.10 29.16 -23.70
C LYS A 315 0.75 28.85 -24.92
N GLU A 316 0.31 29.29 -26.10
CA GLU A 316 1.08 29.17 -27.34
C GLU A 316 2.35 30.01 -27.30
N ALA A 317 2.29 31.21 -26.70
CA ALA A 317 3.46 32.06 -26.51
C ALA A 317 4.52 31.38 -25.64
N LEU A 318 4.14 30.76 -24.51
CA LEU A 318 5.07 29.97 -23.68
C LEU A 318 5.72 28.84 -24.49
N ARG A 319 4.94 28.14 -25.31
CA ARG A 319 5.48 27.07 -26.17
C ARG A 319 6.50 27.61 -27.18
N LYS A 320 6.25 28.75 -27.81
CA LYS A 320 7.18 29.40 -28.74
C LYS A 320 8.47 29.84 -28.05
N LEU A 321 8.35 30.46 -26.85
CA LEU A 321 9.49 30.87 -26.05
C LEU A 321 10.33 29.68 -25.59
N ASN A 322 9.70 28.60 -25.09
CA ASN A 322 10.40 27.36 -24.77
C ASN A 322 11.12 26.74 -25.97
N HIS A 323 10.52 26.78 -27.15
CA HIS A 323 11.14 26.25 -28.37
C HIS A 323 12.45 26.97 -28.73
N SER A 324 12.61 28.24 -28.37
CA SER A 324 13.83 29.01 -28.58
C SER A 324 14.95 28.69 -27.58
N LEU A 325 14.67 27.98 -26.51
CA LEU A 325 15.66 27.59 -25.50
C LEU A 325 16.31 26.26 -25.87
N HIS A 326 17.62 26.13 -25.63
CA HIS A 326 18.38 24.91 -25.86
C HIS A 326 18.68 24.24 -24.53
N GLY A 327 18.13 23.05 -24.31
CA GLY A 327 18.38 22.27 -23.09
C GLY A 327 17.70 22.83 -21.83
N ILE A 328 16.88 23.85 -21.95
CA ILE A 328 16.12 24.45 -20.83
C ILE A 328 14.64 24.41 -21.19
N GLU A 329 13.80 24.00 -20.24
CA GLU A 329 12.34 24.02 -20.36
C GLU A 329 11.73 24.71 -19.16
N VAL A 330 10.92 25.74 -19.40
CA VAL A 330 10.12 26.40 -18.38
C VAL A 330 8.76 25.71 -18.31
N ILE A 331 8.42 25.17 -17.15
CA ILE A 331 7.15 24.48 -16.88
C ILE A 331 6.40 25.19 -15.76
N THR A 332 5.09 25.10 -15.79
CA THR A 332 4.24 25.68 -14.75
C THR A 332 3.76 24.64 -13.76
N TYR A 333 3.36 25.07 -12.56
CA TYR A 333 2.71 24.20 -11.60
C TYR A 333 1.42 23.57 -12.15
N SER A 334 0.71 24.27 -13.05
CA SER A 334 -0.45 23.70 -13.75
C SER A 334 -0.08 22.53 -14.67
N ASP A 335 1.14 22.52 -15.22
CA ASP A 335 1.63 21.42 -16.02
C ASP A 335 1.95 20.20 -15.13
N LEU A 336 2.45 20.41 -13.90
CA LEU A 336 2.61 19.32 -12.94
C LEU A 336 1.27 18.71 -12.53
N VAL A 337 0.24 19.54 -12.32
CA VAL A 337 -1.13 19.03 -12.06
C VAL A 337 -1.57 18.12 -13.19
N LYS A 338 -1.47 18.55 -14.45
CA LYS A 338 -1.85 17.74 -15.62
C LYS A 338 -1.03 16.45 -15.76
N ARG A 339 0.29 16.54 -15.52
CA ARG A 339 1.15 15.34 -15.50
C ARG A 339 0.69 14.35 -14.43
N GLY A 340 0.43 14.83 -13.22
CA GLY A 340 -0.09 14.01 -12.13
C GLY A 340 -1.44 13.37 -12.45
N GLU A 341 -2.38 14.13 -13.04
CA GLU A 341 -3.67 13.63 -13.53
C GLU A 341 -3.47 12.50 -14.54
N ALA A 342 -2.63 12.71 -15.55
CA ALA A 342 -2.35 11.69 -16.56
C ALA A 342 -1.81 10.40 -15.94
N PHE A 343 -0.97 10.47 -14.91
CA PHE A 343 -0.49 9.29 -14.19
C PHE A 343 -1.55 8.61 -13.34
N THR A 344 -2.60 9.33 -12.91
CA THR A 344 -3.73 8.76 -12.17
C THR A 344 -4.85 8.25 -13.09
N GLU A 345 -4.95 8.72 -14.33
CA GLU A 345 -5.95 8.29 -15.29
C GLU A 345 -5.50 7.07 -16.13
N LEU A 346 -4.22 6.71 -16.09
CA LEU A 346 -3.73 5.48 -16.71
C LEU A 346 -4.49 4.30 -16.12
N LYS A 347 -5.52 3.85 -16.83
CA LYS A 347 -6.23 2.61 -16.49
C LYS A 347 -5.21 1.48 -16.54
N ILE A 348 -5.07 0.79 -15.42
CA ILE A 348 -4.38 -0.49 -15.37
C ILE A 348 -5.27 -1.42 -16.18
N ILE A 349 -4.83 -1.71 -17.39
CA ILE A 349 -5.50 -2.63 -18.34
C ILE A 349 -5.32 -4.04 -17.84
#